data_6d77b11390d7c61940268c9554bf77da
#
_entry.id   6d77b11390d7c61940268c9554bf77da
#
_cell.length_a   1.000
_cell.length_b   1.000
_cell.length_c   1.000
_cell.angle_alpha   90.00
_cell.angle_beta   90.00
_cell.angle_gamma   90.00
#
_symmetry.space_group_name_H-M   'P 1'
#
loop_
_entity.id
_entity.type
_entity.pdbx_description
1 polymer ?
#
loop_
_entity_poly.entity_id
_entity_poly.type
_entity_poly.pdbx_seq_one_letter_code
_entity_poly.pdbx_strand_id
1 'polypeptide(L)'
;MIFTVAIDGPAAAGKGTISRAVAARFGFAHLDTGLLYRAVAAMGGDPVAAAQRLSAADLARDDLRSLAAGQAASRVAVIPEVRAALVAFQRRFARAEGGAVLDGRDIGTVICPEAEVKLYVTASPEVRAERRWREVGGDPTAVLAEVIERDARDMGRADAPLRAAADAVVLDTSAMSVDEAVAQAVAVIAARLAR
;
A
#
# COMPACT_ATOMS: atom_id res chain seq x y z
N MET A 1 -7.05 15.35 16.71
CA MET A 1 -5.64 15.43 16.29
C MET A 1 -5.53 14.95 14.86
N ILE A 2 -4.91 15.72 13.98
CA ILE A 2 -4.57 15.28 12.62
C ILE A 2 -3.16 14.68 12.66
N PHE A 3 -3.01 13.43 12.28
CA PHE A 3 -1.73 12.72 12.26
C PHE A 3 -1.76 11.65 11.17
N THR A 4 -0.82 11.70 10.24
CA THR A 4 -0.78 10.80 9.09
C THR A 4 0.43 9.90 9.17
N VAL A 5 0.21 8.59 9.02
CA VAL A 5 1.26 7.58 8.85
C VAL A 5 1.19 7.07 7.40
N ALA A 6 2.23 7.34 6.64
CA ALA A 6 2.41 6.83 5.28
C ALA A 6 3.25 5.54 5.30
N ILE A 7 2.75 4.44 4.76
CA ILE A 7 3.46 3.16 4.70
C ILE A 7 3.57 2.70 3.26
N ASP A 8 4.75 2.86 2.67
CA ASP A 8 5.03 2.46 1.29
C ASP A 8 5.88 1.19 1.21
N GLY A 9 5.93 0.59 0.04
CA GLY A 9 6.78 -0.57 -0.23
C GLY A 9 6.19 -1.53 -1.26
N PRO A 10 6.95 -2.54 -1.72
CA PRO A 10 6.54 -3.47 -2.74
C PRO A 10 5.40 -4.41 -2.29
N ALA A 11 4.84 -5.17 -3.23
CA ALA A 11 3.80 -6.16 -2.94
C ALA A 11 4.33 -7.26 -2.00
N ALA A 12 3.48 -7.79 -1.13
CA ALA A 12 3.79 -8.87 -0.17
C ALA A 12 4.92 -8.57 0.84
N ALA A 13 5.32 -7.30 1.02
CA ALA A 13 6.31 -6.91 2.04
C ALA A 13 5.76 -6.89 3.47
N GLY A 14 4.46 -7.15 3.67
CA GLY A 14 3.83 -7.14 5.00
C GLY A 14 3.16 -5.82 5.38
N LYS A 15 3.14 -4.81 4.49
CA LYS A 15 2.54 -3.49 4.76
C LYS A 15 1.13 -3.55 5.37
N GLY A 16 0.22 -4.26 4.72
CA GLY A 16 -1.17 -4.32 5.18
C GLY A 16 -1.35 -4.91 6.58
N THR A 17 -0.48 -5.83 6.99
CA THR A 17 -0.47 -6.39 8.35
C THR A 17 0.04 -5.35 9.34
N ILE A 18 1.17 -4.72 9.04
CA ILE A 18 1.75 -3.64 9.86
C ILE A 18 0.78 -2.47 9.97
N SER A 19 0.19 -2.03 8.85
CA SER A 19 -0.73 -0.89 8.80
C SER A 19 -1.98 -1.10 9.67
N ARG A 20 -2.61 -2.28 9.58
CA ARG A 20 -3.76 -2.62 10.42
C ARG A 20 -3.39 -2.70 11.90
N ALA A 21 -2.26 -3.31 12.23
CA ALA A 21 -1.80 -3.43 13.63
C ALA A 21 -1.50 -2.05 14.24
N VAL A 22 -0.81 -1.18 13.48
CA VAL A 22 -0.51 0.20 13.86
C VAL A 22 -1.82 1.01 14.02
N ALA A 23 -2.72 0.93 13.05
CA ALA A 23 -3.99 1.64 13.13
C ALA A 23 -4.80 1.23 14.38
N ALA A 24 -4.89 -0.07 14.64
CA ALA A 24 -5.55 -0.60 15.84
C ALA A 24 -4.87 -0.13 17.13
N ARG A 25 -3.53 -0.12 17.16
CA ARG A 25 -2.75 0.25 18.35
C ARG A 25 -2.93 1.71 18.76
N PHE A 26 -3.07 2.62 17.79
CA PHE A 26 -3.19 4.06 18.02
C PHE A 26 -4.64 4.58 17.87
N GLY A 27 -5.60 3.73 17.51
CA GLY A 27 -6.98 4.15 17.24
C GLY A 27 -7.13 4.97 15.96
N PHE A 28 -6.22 4.81 14.99
CA PHE A 28 -6.23 5.54 13.72
C PHE A 28 -7.11 4.84 12.68
N ALA A 29 -7.68 5.62 11.77
CA ALA A 29 -8.35 5.08 10.59
C ALA A 29 -7.30 4.43 9.65
N HIS A 30 -7.69 3.36 8.94
CA HIS A 30 -6.79 2.67 8.00
C HIS A 30 -7.35 2.65 6.59
N LEU A 31 -6.49 2.94 5.60
CA LEU A 31 -6.80 2.86 4.18
C LEU A 31 -5.71 2.05 3.44
N ASP A 32 -6.07 0.85 2.99
CA ASP A 32 -5.32 0.11 1.97
C ASP A 32 -5.60 0.75 0.60
N THR A 33 -4.71 1.62 0.13
CA THR A 33 -4.91 2.32 -1.15
C THR A 33 -4.82 1.38 -2.36
N GLY A 34 -4.21 0.22 -2.20
CA GLY A 34 -4.20 -0.83 -3.21
C GLY A 34 -5.60 -1.35 -3.54
N LEU A 35 -6.53 -1.33 -2.58
CA LEU A 35 -7.92 -1.71 -2.81
C LEU A 35 -8.64 -0.76 -3.77
N LEU A 36 -8.32 0.54 -3.76
CA LEU A 36 -8.89 1.52 -4.69
C LEU A 36 -8.59 1.11 -6.14
N TYR A 37 -7.33 0.82 -6.44
CA TYR A 37 -6.90 0.42 -7.79
C TYR A 37 -7.41 -0.97 -8.18
N ARG A 38 -7.55 -1.89 -7.22
CA ARG A 38 -8.13 -3.21 -7.44
C ARG A 38 -9.61 -3.10 -7.79
N ALA A 39 -10.36 -2.27 -7.09
CA ALA A 39 -11.77 -2.03 -7.36
C ALA A 39 -11.96 -1.37 -8.73
N VAL A 40 -11.18 -0.33 -9.06
CA VAL A 40 -11.20 0.28 -10.40
C VAL A 40 -10.97 -0.75 -11.50
N ALA A 41 -9.96 -1.61 -11.36
CA ALA A 41 -9.67 -2.65 -12.34
C ALA A 41 -10.80 -3.70 -12.43
N ALA A 42 -11.43 -4.05 -11.30
CA ALA A 42 -12.50 -5.04 -11.23
C ALA A 42 -13.85 -4.53 -11.77
N MET A 43 -14.06 -3.20 -11.81
CA MET A 43 -15.26 -2.60 -12.40
C MET A 43 -15.29 -2.77 -13.94
N GLY A 44 -14.11 -2.93 -14.57
CA GLY A 44 -14.02 -3.07 -16.04
C GLY A 44 -14.36 -1.80 -16.81
N GLY A 45 -14.29 -1.89 -18.14
CA GLY A 45 -14.55 -0.74 -19.02
C GLY A 45 -13.44 0.32 -18.95
N ASP A 46 -13.83 1.60 -19.08
CA ASP A 46 -12.90 2.72 -18.97
C ASP A 46 -12.45 2.92 -17.50
N PRO A 47 -11.15 2.74 -17.20
CA PRO A 47 -10.64 2.81 -15.83
C PRO A 47 -10.72 4.22 -15.24
N VAL A 48 -10.71 5.27 -16.05
CA VAL A 48 -10.84 6.66 -15.56
C VAL A 48 -12.27 6.92 -15.08
N ALA A 49 -13.26 6.54 -15.88
CA ALA A 49 -14.66 6.62 -15.48
C ALA A 49 -14.96 5.74 -14.26
N ALA A 50 -14.34 4.56 -14.16
CA ALA A 50 -14.44 3.69 -12.99
C ALA A 50 -13.89 4.37 -11.73
N ALA A 51 -12.71 4.99 -11.81
CA ALA A 51 -12.08 5.71 -10.69
C ALA A 51 -12.93 6.89 -10.19
N GLN A 52 -13.58 7.61 -11.11
CA GLN A 52 -14.42 8.77 -10.77
C GLN A 52 -15.71 8.38 -10.05
N ARG A 53 -16.28 7.19 -10.32
CA ARG A 53 -17.54 6.70 -9.72
C ARG A 53 -17.35 5.69 -8.60
N LEU A 54 -16.10 5.43 -8.17
CA LEU A 54 -15.76 4.46 -7.14
C LEU A 54 -16.56 4.69 -5.85
N SER A 55 -17.20 3.65 -5.35
CA SER A 55 -18.04 3.66 -4.17
C SER A 55 -17.53 2.71 -3.07
N ALA A 56 -18.06 2.84 -1.86
CA ALA A 56 -17.75 1.92 -0.77
C ALA A 56 -18.16 0.47 -1.07
N ALA A 57 -19.23 0.25 -1.84
CA ALA A 57 -19.67 -1.07 -2.26
C ALA A 57 -18.64 -1.77 -3.17
N ASP A 58 -17.98 -0.99 -4.05
CA ASP A 58 -16.93 -1.53 -4.93
C ASP A 58 -15.70 -1.99 -4.13
N LEU A 59 -15.40 -1.35 -3.00
CA LEU A 59 -14.29 -1.72 -2.10
C LEU A 59 -14.59 -2.93 -1.23
N ALA A 60 -15.86 -3.27 -1.04
CA ALA A 60 -16.30 -4.40 -0.21
C ALA A 60 -16.32 -5.75 -0.94
N ARG A 61 -15.94 -5.79 -2.21
CA ARG A 61 -15.94 -7.02 -3.02
C ARG A 61 -14.89 -8.02 -2.54
N ASP A 62 -15.26 -9.30 -2.48
CA ASP A 62 -14.39 -10.39 -2.00
C ASP A 62 -13.26 -10.75 -3.00
N ASP A 63 -13.47 -10.51 -4.31
CA ASP A 63 -12.53 -10.87 -5.38
C ASP A 63 -11.30 -9.96 -5.48
N LEU A 64 -11.28 -8.84 -4.76
CA LEU A 64 -10.20 -7.85 -4.82
C LEU A 64 -8.85 -8.33 -4.25
N ARG A 65 -8.83 -9.41 -3.49
CA ARG A 65 -7.60 -9.89 -2.80
C ARG A 65 -6.83 -10.94 -3.59
N SER A 66 -7.32 -11.36 -4.76
CA SER A 66 -6.66 -12.34 -5.61
C SER A 66 -5.34 -11.81 -6.21
N LEU A 67 -4.50 -12.75 -6.71
CA LEU A 67 -3.28 -12.40 -7.43
C LEU A 67 -3.60 -11.62 -8.72
N ALA A 68 -4.59 -12.10 -9.48
CA ALA A 68 -5.06 -11.45 -10.71
C ALA A 68 -5.53 -10.00 -10.47
N ALA A 69 -6.29 -9.76 -9.39
CA ALA A 69 -6.71 -8.42 -8.99
C ALA A 69 -5.50 -7.53 -8.65
N GLY A 70 -4.48 -8.10 -8.02
CA GLY A 70 -3.23 -7.38 -7.72
C GLY A 70 -2.46 -6.96 -8.98
N GLN A 71 -2.39 -7.81 -9.99
CA GLN A 71 -1.76 -7.51 -11.28
C GLN A 71 -2.59 -6.48 -12.07
N ALA A 72 -3.91 -6.64 -12.08
CA ALA A 72 -4.82 -5.68 -12.72
C ALA A 72 -4.70 -4.28 -12.09
N ALA A 73 -4.65 -4.18 -10.76
CA ALA A 73 -4.43 -2.93 -10.04
C ALA A 73 -3.10 -2.25 -10.44
N SER A 74 -2.02 -3.02 -10.56
CA SER A 74 -0.72 -2.46 -10.96
C SER A 74 -0.76 -1.92 -12.40
N ARG A 75 -1.54 -2.54 -13.31
CA ARG A 75 -1.74 -2.04 -14.68
C ARG A 75 -2.53 -0.74 -14.74
N VAL A 76 -3.61 -0.59 -13.98
CA VAL A 76 -4.39 0.66 -13.98
C VAL A 76 -3.72 1.78 -13.20
N ALA A 77 -2.86 1.46 -12.24
CA ALA A 77 -2.13 2.44 -11.43
C ALA A 77 -1.03 3.19 -12.20
N VAL A 78 -0.69 2.78 -13.42
CA VAL A 78 0.21 3.53 -14.31
C VAL A 78 -0.51 4.64 -15.09
N ILE A 79 -1.84 4.66 -15.09
CA ILE A 79 -2.66 5.64 -15.82
C ILE A 79 -2.76 6.93 -14.97
N PRO A 80 -2.17 8.06 -15.43
CA PRO A 80 -2.14 9.30 -14.65
C PRO A 80 -3.53 9.81 -14.27
N GLU A 81 -4.51 9.70 -15.16
CA GLU A 81 -5.87 10.17 -14.96
C GLU A 81 -6.60 9.35 -13.87
N VAL A 82 -6.38 8.03 -13.81
CA VAL A 82 -6.88 7.17 -12.72
C VAL A 82 -6.29 7.62 -11.39
N ARG A 83 -4.99 7.87 -11.36
CA ARG A 83 -4.29 8.35 -10.17
C ARG A 83 -4.86 9.69 -9.72
N ALA A 84 -4.99 10.65 -10.64
CA ALA A 84 -5.54 11.98 -10.35
C ALA A 84 -6.96 11.90 -9.73
N ALA A 85 -7.82 11.04 -10.26
CA ALA A 85 -9.16 10.83 -9.74
C ALA A 85 -9.17 10.31 -8.28
N LEU A 86 -8.18 9.50 -7.89
CA LEU A 86 -8.11 8.89 -6.55
C LEU A 86 -7.33 9.73 -5.52
N VAL A 87 -6.46 10.65 -5.95
CA VAL A 87 -5.59 11.44 -5.05
C VAL A 87 -6.39 12.27 -4.06
N ALA A 88 -7.42 12.98 -4.53
CA ALA A 88 -8.21 13.86 -3.67
C ALA A 88 -8.89 13.10 -2.51
N PHE A 89 -9.39 11.90 -2.77
CA PHE A 89 -9.97 11.03 -1.74
C PHE A 89 -8.91 10.61 -0.71
N GLN A 90 -7.75 10.13 -1.18
CA GLN A 90 -6.67 9.67 -0.31
C GLN A 90 -6.15 10.80 0.60
N ARG A 91 -5.97 12.00 0.05
CA ARG A 91 -5.54 13.18 0.82
C ARG A 91 -6.56 13.60 1.87
N ARG A 92 -7.85 13.60 1.54
CA ARG A 92 -8.90 13.87 2.56
C ARG A 92 -8.89 12.84 3.66
N PHE A 93 -8.76 11.55 3.33
CA PHE A 93 -8.66 10.49 4.32
C PHE A 93 -7.44 10.67 5.23
N ALA A 94 -6.29 10.99 4.67
CA ALA A 94 -5.03 11.19 5.40
C ALA A 94 -5.11 12.30 6.45
N ARG A 95 -5.91 13.33 6.20
CA ARG A 95 -6.05 14.50 7.09
C ARG A 95 -7.34 14.50 7.90
N ALA A 96 -8.01 13.33 8.00
CA ALA A 96 -9.16 13.19 8.89
C ALA A 96 -8.76 13.29 10.37
N GLU A 97 -9.67 13.80 11.20
CA GLU A 97 -9.47 13.84 12.65
C GLU A 97 -9.40 12.40 13.22
N GLY A 98 -8.62 12.25 14.27
CA GLY A 98 -8.39 10.94 14.91
C GLY A 98 -7.12 10.25 14.48
N GLY A 99 -6.48 10.72 13.40
CA GLY A 99 -5.28 10.10 12.81
C GLY A 99 -5.61 9.05 11.75
N ALA A 100 -4.70 8.89 10.79
CA ALA A 100 -4.87 7.99 9.65
C ALA A 100 -3.58 7.24 9.30
N VAL A 101 -3.73 5.98 8.92
CA VAL A 101 -2.67 5.14 8.32
C VAL A 101 -3.07 4.83 6.89
N LEU A 102 -2.22 5.18 5.94
CA LEU A 102 -2.40 4.82 4.54
C LEU A 102 -1.25 3.91 4.11
N ASP A 103 -1.56 2.81 3.46
CA ASP A 103 -0.52 1.98 2.85
C ASP A 103 -0.66 1.90 1.33
N GLY A 104 0.51 1.96 0.65
CA GLY A 104 0.54 2.01 -0.81
C GLY A 104 1.94 1.85 -1.41
N ARG A 105 2.24 2.71 -2.40
CA ARG A 105 3.49 2.73 -3.16
C ARG A 105 4.18 4.09 -3.18
N ASP A 106 3.39 5.13 -3.02
CA ASP A 106 3.79 6.53 -3.22
C ASP A 106 3.09 7.47 -2.21
N ILE A 107 2.65 6.91 -1.08
CA ILE A 107 1.92 7.68 -0.06
C ILE A 107 2.81 8.77 0.50
N GLY A 108 4.01 8.42 0.96
CA GLY A 108 4.95 9.37 1.56
C GLY A 108 5.73 10.22 0.55
N THR A 109 5.64 9.91 -0.76
CA THR A 109 6.37 10.66 -1.80
C THR A 109 5.47 11.60 -2.60
N VAL A 110 4.21 11.21 -2.85
CA VAL A 110 3.30 11.93 -3.77
C VAL A 110 1.96 12.27 -3.14
N ILE A 111 1.32 11.31 -2.44
CA ILE A 111 -0.03 11.50 -1.91
C ILE A 111 0.02 12.42 -0.68
N CYS A 112 0.87 12.11 0.30
CA CYS A 112 1.03 12.80 1.56
C CYS A 112 2.51 13.05 1.88
N PRO A 113 3.22 13.88 1.08
CA PRO A 113 4.63 14.16 1.33
C PRO A 113 4.86 14.87 2.68
N GLU A 114 3.81 15.43 3.26
CA GLU A 114 3.79 16.08 4.58
C GLU A 114 3.39 15.13 5.73
N ALA A 115 3.27 13.81 5.49
CA ALA A 115 2.92 12.85 6.53
C ALA A 115 3.90 12.92 7.73
N GLU A 116 3.35 12.88 8.93
CA GLU A 116 4.11 13.01 10.18
C GLU A 116 5.08 11.84 10.40
N VAL A 117 4.71 10.65 9.90
CA VAL A 117 5.59 9.47 9.87
C VAL A 117 5.54 8.84 8.49
N LYS A 118 6.71 8.47 7.97
CA LYS A 118 6.85 7.70 6.72
C LYS A 118 7.65 6.44 6.98
N LEU A 119 7.05 5.30 6.63
CA LEU A 119 7.70 3.99 6.69
C LEU A 119 7.82 3.44 5.27
N TYR A 120 8.97 2.85 4.96
CA TYR A 120 9.16 2.06 3.74
C TYR A 120 9.41 0.62 4.13
N VAL A 121 8.37 -0.21 3.98
CA VAL A 121 8.40 -1.63 4.35
C VAL A 121 8.82 -2.45 3.15
N THR A 122 9.91 -3.18 3.27
CA THR A 122 10.46 -4.01 2.21
C THR A 122 10.77 -5.44 2.69
N ALA A 123 11.05 -6.33 1.77
CA ALA A 123 11.66 -7.64 1.96
C ALA A 123 12.23 -8.10 0.61
N SER A 124 13.13 -9.09 0.62
CA SER A 124 13.66 -9.65 -0.63
C SER A 124 12.55 -10.20 -1.53
N PRO A 125 12.71 -10.20 -2.84
CA PRO A 125 11.70 -10.74 -3.77
C PRO A 125 11.33 -12.19 -3.45
N GLU A 126 12.30 -13.02 -3.04
CA GLU A 126 12.11 -14.43 -2.70
C GLU A 126 11.22 -14.59 -1.46
N VAL A 127 11.51 -13.83 -0.39
CA VAL A 127 10.70 -13.86 0.84
C VAL A 127 9.27 -13.39 0.56
N ARG A 128 9.10 -12.36 -0.26
CA ARG A 128 7.77 -11.85 -0.64
C ARG A 128 7.01 -12.83 -1.52
N ALA A 129 7.71 -13.49 -2.45
CA ALA A 129 7.12 -14.52 -3.30
C ALA A 129 6.68 -15.74 -2.47
N GLU A 130 7.51 -16.17 -1.50
CA GLU A 130 7.14 -17.27 -0.60
C GLU A 130 5.92 -16.92 0.26
N ARG A 131 5.85 -15.72 0.84
CA ARG A 131 4.67 -15.25 1.59
C ARG A 131 3.43 -15.28 0.70
N ARG A 132 3.56 -14.77 -0.52
CA ARG A 132 2.46 -14.73 -1.48
C ARG A 132 2.02 -16.12 -1.94
N TRP A 133 2.98 -17.01 -2.20
CA TRP A 133 2.68 -18.39 -2.57
C TRP A 133 1.91 -19.13 -1.46
N ARG A 134 2.26 -18.93 -0.20
CA ARG A 134 1.52 -19.49 0.95
C ARG A 134 0.07 -19.02 1.01
N GLU A 135 -0.22 -17.81 0.53
CA GLU A 135 -1.57 -17.24 0.51
C GLU A 135 -2.42 -17.77 -0.66
N VAL A 136 -1.83 -17.91 -1.83
CA VAL A 136 -2.58 -18.15 -3.09
C VAL A 136 -2.34 -19.54 -3.70
N GLY A 137 -1.30 -20.27 -3.26
CA GLY A 137 -0.88 -21.54 -3.85
C GLY A 137 -0.27 -21.37 -5.24
N GLY A 138 -0.31 -22.44 -6.03
CA GLY A 138 0.21 -22.47 -7.40
C GLY A 138 1.68 -22.83 -7.51
N ASP A 139 2.31 -22.52 -8.64
CA ASP A 139 3.74 -22.74 -8.88
C ASP A 139 4.57 -21.64 -8.23
N PRO A 140 5.49 -21.95 -7.28
CA PRO A 140 6.34 -20.97 -6.62
C PRO A 140 7.19 -20.14 -7.59
N THR A 141 7.68 -20.78 -8.67
CA THR A 141 8.51 -20.11 -9.68
C THR A 141 7.71 -19.05 -10.44
N ALA A 142 6.47 -19.37 -10.80
CA ALA A 142 5.57 -18.42 -11.45
C ALA A 142 5.23 -17.25 -10.51
N VAL A 143 4.97 -17.52 -9.22
CA VAL A 143 4.69 -16.47 -8.23
C VAL A 143 5.90 -15.54 -8.05
N LEU A 144 7.13 -16.08 -8.02
CA LEU A 144 8.34 -15.25 -7.96
C LEU A 144 8.49 -14.35 -9.21
N ALA A 145 8.29 -14.92 -10.39
CA ALA A 145 8.36 -14.15 -11.64
C ALA A 145 7.32 -13.00 -11.65
N GLU A 146 6.11 -13.25 -11.19
CA GLU A 146 5.06 -12.24 -11.10
C GLU A 146 5.39 -11.13 -10.08
N VAL A 147 6.02 -11.47 -8.95
CA VAL A 147 6.49 -10.50 -7.95
C VAL A 147 7.55 -9.59 -8.56
N ILE A 148 8.55 -10.15 -9.26
CA ILE A 148 9.62 -9.39 -9.91
C ILE A 148 9.05 -8.48 -11.02
N GLU A 149 8.17 -9.01 -11.88
CA GLU A 149 7.53 -8.24 -12.94
C GLU A 149 6.74 -7.05 -12.37
N ARG A 150 6.02 -7.29 -11.28
CA ARG A 150 5.24 -6.25 -10.62
C ARG A 150 6.12 -5.18 -10.01
N ASP A 151 7.23 -5.55 -9.37
CA ASP A 151 8.19 -4.60 -8.83
C ASP A 151 8.78 -3.73 -9.93
N ALA A 152 9.21 -4.33 -11.05
CA ALA A 152 9.73 -3.60 -12.19
C ALA A 152 8.70 -2.58 -12.73
N ARG A 153 7.42 -2.97 -12.81
CA ARG A 153 6.32 -2.08 -13.22
C ARG A 153 6.10 -0.96 -12.21
N ASP A 154 6.03 -1.28 -10.91
CA ASP A 154 5.76 -0.30 -9.85
C ASP A 154 6.91 0.70 -9.70
N MET A 155 8.17 0.27 -9.85
CA MET A 155 9.37 1.12 -9.78
C MET A 155 9.61 1.92 -11.08
N GLY A 156 9.24 1.34 -12.24
CA GLY A 156 9.44 1.95 -13.56
C GLY A 156 8.35 2.94 -13.99
N ARG A 157 7.38 3.29 -13.13
CA ARG A 157 6.35 4.27 -13.46
C ARG A 157 6.97 5.63 -13.76
N ALA A 158 6.53 6.27 -14.85
CA ALA A 158 6.93 7.64 -15.16
C ALA A 158 6.35 8.64 -14.14
N ASP A 159 5.11 8.37 -13.65
CA ASP A 159 4.46 9.13 -12.59
C ASP A 159 4.40 8.29 -11.30
N ALA A 160 4.82 8.90 -10.18
CA ALA A 160 4.77 8.31 -8.85
C ALA A 160 5.39 6.90 -8.75
N PRO A 161 6.67 6.71 -9.11
CA PRO A 161 7.34 5.43 -8.99
C PRO A 161 7.42 4.97 -7.54
N LEU A 162 7.39 3.64 -7.33
CA LEU A 162 7.66 3.06 -6.02
C LEU A 162 9.09 3.35 -5.60
N ARG A 163 9.25 4.18 -4.58
CA ARG A 163 10.54 4.50 -3.94
C ARG A 163 10.32 4.95 -2.50
N ALA A 164 11.34 4.78 -1.67
CA ALA A 164 11.32 5.35 -0.32
C ALA A 164 11.35 6.88 -0.40
N ALA A 165 10.56 7.55 0.43
CA ALA A 165 10.73 8.98 0.67
C ALA A 165 12.09 9.22 1.38
N ALA A 166 12.70 10.39 1.17
CA ALA A 166 14.03 10.69 1.71
C ALA A 166 14.07 10.67 3.26
N ASP A 167 12.94 10.96 3.89
CA ASP A 167 12.71 10.97 5.34
C ASP A 167 11.99 9.71 5.86
N ALA A 168 11.84 8.68 5.03
CA ALA A 168 11.19 7.44 5.44
C ALA A 168 12.15 6.56 6.27
N VAL A 169 11.62 5.96 7.33
CA VAL A 169 12.30 4.87 8.04
C VAL A 169 12.10 3.59 7.26
N VAL A 170 13.18 2.94 6.87
CA VAL A 170 13.14 1.66 6.14
C VAL A 170 13.03 0.51 7.13
N LEU A 171 12.03 -0.35 6.92
CA LEU A 171 11.81 -1.59 7.66
C LEU A 171 12.00 -2.76 6.70
N ASP A 172 13.16 -3.40 6.72
CA ASP A 172 13.41 -4.64 5.98
C ASP A 172 12.90 -5.84 6.80
N THR A 173 11.80 -6.40 6.36
CA THR A 173 11.11 -7.51 7.03
C THR A 173 11.57 -8.89 6.55
N SER A 174 12.65 -8.98 5.78
CA SER A 174 13.12 -10.26 5.20
C SER A 174 13.40 -11.33 6.27
N ALA A 175 13.97 -10.91 7.41
CA ALA A 175 14.32 -11.79 8.53
C ALA A 175 13.48 -11.53 9.80
N MET A 176 12.47 -10.68 9.73
CA MET A 176 11.64 -10.33 10.89
C MET A 176 10.38 -11.20 10.95
N SER A 177 9.98 -11.54 12.16
CA SER A 177 8.61 -11.96 12.45
C SER A 177 7.64 -10.80 12.27
N VAL A 178 6.34 -11.11 12.18
CA VAL A 178 5.28 -10.09 12.10
C VAL A 178 5.31 -9.19 13.35
N ASP A 179 5.49 -9.78 14.54
CA ASP A 179 5.48 -9.05 15.81
C ASP A 179 6.67 -8.10 15.91
N GLU A 180 7.86 -8.50 15.47
CA GLU A 180 9.03 -7.64 15.44
C GLU A 180 8.84 -6.45 14.48
N ALA A 181 8.32 -6.70 13.28
CA ALA A 181 8.06 -5.63 12.32
C ALA A 181 7.01 -4.63 12.82
N VAL A 182 5.94 -5.13 13.46
CA VAL A 182 4.91 -4.28 14.08
C VAL A 182 5.49 -3.49 15.25
N ALA A 183 6.28 -4.12 16.12
CA ALA A 183 6.91 -3.44 17.27
C ALA A 183 7.83 -2.29 16.83
N GLN A 184 8.62 -2.49 15.77
CA GLN A 184 9.47 -1.44 15.22
C GLN A 184 8.63 -0.29 14.62
N ALA A 185 7.59 -0.57 13.85
CA ALA A 185 6.71 0.44 13.32
C ALA A 185 6.03 1.25 14.43
N VAL A 186 5.52 0.58 15.47
CA VAL A 186 4.90 1.23 16.65
C VAL A 186 5.91 2.12 17.36
N ALA A 187 7.16 1.68 17.56
CA ALA A 187 8.19 2.49 18.22
C ALA A 187 8.49 3.79 17.47
N VAL A 188 8.59 3.74 16.13
CA VAL A 188 8.81 4.92 15.28
C VAL A 188 7.66 5.91 15.42
N ILE A 189 6.41 5.43 15.38
CA ILE A 189 5.21 6.28 15.45
C ILE A 189 5.07 6.88 16.85
N ALA A 190 5.25 6.08 17.91
CA ALA A 190 5.18 6.55 19.29
C ALA A 190 6.23 7.64 19.58
N ALA A 191 7.44 7.48 19.08
CA ALA A 191 8.50 8.49 19.22
C ALA A 191 8.16 9.81 18.52
N ARG A 192 7.37 9.79 17.46
CA ARG A 192 6.91 10.99 16.74
C ARG A 192 5.72 11.66 17.43
N LEU A 193 4.80 10.85 17.99
CA LEU A 193 3.64 11.36 18.74
C LEU A 193 4.03 12.02 20.08
N ALA A 194 5.19 11.66 20.65
CA ALA A 194 5.68 12.23 21.90
C ALA A 194 6.41 13.57 21.74
N ARG A 195 6.55 14.08 20.53
CA ARG A 195 7.20 15.38 20.22
C ARG A 195 6.19 16.49 20.03
#